data_6c81697c1b86ac601d045b61401852be
#
_entry.id   6c81697c1b86ac601d045b61401852be
#
_cell.length_a   1.000
_cell.length_b   1.000
_cell.length_c   1.000
_cell.angle_alpha   90.00
_cell.angle_beta   90.00
_cell.angle_gamma   90.00
#
_symmetry.space_group_name_H-M   'P 1'
#
loop_
_entity.id
_entity.type
_entity.pdbx_description
1 polymer ?
#
loop_
_entity_poly.entity_id
_entity_poly.type
_entity_poly.pdbx_seq_one_letter_code
_entity_poly.pdbx_strand_id
1 'polypeptide(L)'
;MLEIKDLAVQYGKQDPTIEHFNLSMKKGEIISIVGESGSGKTTVIRAVLGALPGAGRVSSGDILFHGESLLKNTGNEWRKIRGSKMSMIFQDCGGTLNPIRKIGSQYVEYIRTHESVSKQEAWNRAASMLSKMRLPDVENIMNSYAYQLSGGMRQRVGIAMAMT
;
A
#
# COMPACT_ATOMS: atom_id res chain seq x y z
N MET A 1 3.31 -6.77 15.17
CA MET A 1 4.63 -6.16 15.40
C MET A 1 5.46 -6.28 14.12
N LEU A 2 6.17 -5.24 13.74
CA LEU A 2 7.09 -5.21 12.59
C LEU A 2 8.51 -4.97 13.14
N GLU A 3 9.46 -5.79 12.72
CA GLU A 3 10.88 -5.58 13.02
C GLU A 3 11.69 -5.58 11.73
N ILE A 4 12.63 -4.67 11.62
CA ILE A 4 13.62 -4.63 10.56
C ILE A 4 14.99 -4.74 11.24
N LYS A 5 15.79 -5.71 10.79
CA LYS A 5 17.08 -6.04 11.40
C LYS A 5 18.18 -5.92 10.36
N ASP A 6 19.08 -4.96 10.57
CA ASP A 6 20.30 -4.75 9.77
C ASP A 6 20.04 -4.76 8.25
N LEU A 7 18.95 -4.10 7.84
CA LEU A 7 18.47 -4.13 6.46
C LEU A 7 19.40 -3.38 5.54
N ALA A 8 19.83 -4.03 4.46
CA ALA A 8 20.43 -3.39 3.32
C ALA A 8 19.59 -3.64 2.06
N VAL A 9 19.44 -2.61 1.24
CA VAL A 9 18.72 -2.66 -0.04
C VAL A 9 19.60 -2.16 -1.16
N GLN A 10 19.66 -2.92 -2.25
CA GLN A 10 20.51 -2.67 -3.41
C GLN A 10 19.70 -2.72 -4.71
N TYR A 11 20.07 -1.92 -5.68
CA TYR A 11 19.53 -1.93 -7.04
C TYR A 11 20.59 -2.37 -8.05
N GLY A 12 20.37 -3.53 -8.65
CA GLY A 12 21.32 -4.10 -9.62
C GLY A 12 22.67 -4.41 -8.97
N LYS A 13 23.74 -3.85 -9.54
CA LYS A 13 25.15 -4.01 -9.09
C LYS A 13 25.69 -2.74 -8.41
N GLN A 14 24.86 -1.74 -8.18
CA GLN A 14 25.26 -0.49 -7.51
C GLN A 14 25.48 -0.72 -6.01
N ASP A 15 26.13 0.25 -5.36
CA ASP A 15 26.23 0.27 -3.90
C ASP A 15 24.85 0.28 -3.26
N PRO A 16 24.71 -0.26 -2.04
CA PRO A 16 23.43 -0.28 -1.35
C PRO A 16 22.87 1.13 -1.17
N THR A 17 21.59 1.30 -1.48
CA THR A 17 20.86 2.55 -1.22
C THR A 17 20.50 2.71 0.25
N ILE A 18 20.38 1.60 0.95
CA ILE A 18 20.12 1.50 2.38
C ILE A 18 21.13 0.50 2.95
N GLU A 19 21.74 0.86 4.08
CA GLU A 19 22.63 0.00 4.86
C GLU A 19 22.31 0.10 6.34
N HIS A 20 22.43 -1.01 7.03
CA HIS A 20 22.32 -1.11 8.49
C HIS A 20 21.06 -0.48 9.08
N PHE A 21 19.92 -0.52 8.33
CA PHE A 21 18.68 0.06 8.80
C PHE A 21 17.97 -0.87 9.78
N ASN A 22 17.69 -0.34 10.96
CA ASN A 22 17.00 -1.05 12.02
C ASN A 22 15.74 -0.30 12.44
N LEU A 23 14.64 -1.02 12.67
CA LEU A 23 13.39 -0.47 13.14
C LEU A 23 12.61 -1.53 13.90
N SER A 24 12.02 -1.15 15.02
CA SER A 24 11.05 -1.98 15.74
C SER A 24 9.77 -1.19 15.97
N MET A 25 8.63 -1.76 15.61
CA MET A 25 7.32 -1.13 15.70
C MET A 25 6.35 -2.07 16.40
N LYS A 26 5.75 -1.61 17.48
CA LYS A 26 4.72 -2.32 18.25
C LYS A 26 3.32 -1.99 17.73
N LYS A 27 2.33 -2.75 18.20
CA LYS A 27 0.94 -2.49 17.88
C LYS A 27 0.50 -1.13 18.44
N GLY A 28 -0.14 -0.32 17.60
CA GLY A 28 -0.64 1.02 17.97
C GLY A 28 0.41 2.13 17.90
N GLU A 29 1.66 1.84 17.58
CA GLU A 29 2.68 2.87 17.39
C GLU A 29 2.57 3.55 16.03
N ILE A 30 2.93 4.82 16.00
CA ILE A 30 3.13 5.62 14.81
C ILE A 30 4.61 5.98 14.74
N ILE A 31 5.28 5.59 13.66
CA ILE A 31 6.69 5.87 13.45
C ILE A 31 6.84 6.77 12.23
N SER A 32 7.63 7.84 12.36
CA SER A 32 7.99 8.71 11.25
C SER A 32 9.43 8.46 10.83
N ILE A 33 9.65 8.26 9.52
CA ILE A 33 10.97 8.18 8.92
C ILE A 33 11.26 9.54 8.27
N VAL A 34 12.25 10.26 8.81
CA VAL A 34 12.63 11.59 8.36
C VAL A 34 14.02 11.55 7.72
N GLY A 35 14.26 12.38 6.73
CA GLY A 35 15.52 12.49 6.03
C GLY A 35 15.39 13.27 4.73
N GLU A 36 16.49 13.57 4.08
CA GLU A 36 16.55 14.30 2.81
C GLU A 36 15.87 13.58 1.65
N SER A 37 15.56 14.30 0.57
CA SER A 37 15.07 13.65 -0.65
C SER A 37 16.14 12.71 -1.20
N GLY A 38 15.74 11.50 -1.57
CA GLY A 38 16.70 10.48 -2.05
C GLY A 38 17.34 9.62 -0.96
N SER A 39 17.17 9.91 0.34
CA SER A 39 17.78 9.14 1.44
C SER A 39 17.19 7.72 1.64
N GLY A 40 16.38 7.20 0.73
CA GLY A 40 15.90 5.83 0.78
C GLY A 40 14.62 5.58 1.59
N LYS A 41 13.95 6.61 2.14
CA LYS A 41 12.71 6.43 2.93
C LYS A 41 11.65 5.57 2.24
N THR A 42 11.37 5.88 0.99
CA THR A 42 10.41 5.11 0.17
C THR A 42 10.91 3.70 -0.13
N THR A 43 12.23 3.54 -0.23
CA THR A 43 12.87 2.23 -0.43
C THR A 43 12.63 1.30 0.77
N VAL A 44 12.77 1.81 2.00
CA VAL A 44 12.45 1.04 3.22
C VAL A 44 10.99 0.57 3.20
N ILE A 45 10.04 1.47 2.96
CA ILE A 45 8.61 1.13 2.93
C ILE A 45 8.31 0.10 1.84
N ARG A 46 8.90 0.26 0.65
CA ARG A 46 8.75 -0.70 -0.45
C ARG A 46 9.39 -2.06 -0.15
N ALA A 47 10.52 -2.07 0.55
CA ALA A 47 11.14 -3.31 1.00
C ALA A 47 10.23 -4.08 1.97
N VAL A 48 9.62 -3.39 2.95
CA VAL A 48 8.65 -3.97 3.88
C VAL A 48 7.45 -4.60 3.17
N LEU A 49 7.01 -3.99 2.07
CA LEU A 49 5.90 -4.53 1.26
C LEU A 49 6.35 -5.54 0.20
N GLY A 50 7.66 -5.85 0.09
CA GLY A 50 8.17 -6.70 -0.97
C GLY A 50 7.91 -6.13 -2.38
N ALA A 51 7.84 -4.80 -2.51
CA ALA A 51 7.45 -4.07 -3.73
C ALA A 51 8.58 -3.17 -4.25
N LEU A 52 9.83 -3.60 -4.09
CA LEU A 52 10.98 -2.92 -4.67
C LEU A 52 10.88 -2.93 -6.20
N PRO A 53 11.07 -1.79 -6.89
CA PRO A 53 10.98 -1.72 -8.33
C PRO A 53 12.22 -2.28 -9.05
N GLY A 54 12.02 -2.74 -10.26
CA GLY A 54 13.11 -3.17 -11.16
C GLY A 54 13.99 -4.26 -10.55
N ALA A 55 15.30 -4.01 -10.51
CA ALA A 55 16.30 -4.92 -9.95
C ALA A 55 16.56 -4.70 -8.45
N GLY A 56 15.64 -4.03 -7.75
CA GLY A 56 15.74 -3.79 -6.32
C GLY A 56 15.57 -5.09 -5.51
N ARG A 57 16.48 -5.31 -4.57
CA ARG A 57 16.46 -6.47 -3.68
C ARG A 57 16.96 -6.12 -2.29
N VAL A 58 16.53 -6.86 -1.29
CA VAL A 58 17.19 -6.89 0.01
C VAL A 58 18.48 -7.69 -0.16
N SER A 59 19.62 -7.05 0.13
CA SER A 59 20.95 -7.66 0.00
C SER A 59 21.43 -8.29 1.30
N SER A 60 21.02 -7.75 2.46
CA SER A 60 21.28 -8.33 3.78
C SER A 60 20.22 -7.92 4.78
N GLY A 61 20.22 -8.54 5.95
CA GLY A 61 19.27 -8.30 7.02
C GLY A 61 17.96 -9.06 6.85
N ASP A 62 16.97 -8.72 7.68
CA ASP A 62 15.64 -9.36 7.62
C ASP A 62 14.52 -8.37 7.98
N ILE A 63 13.32 -8.67 7.50
CA ILE A 63 12.08 -7.95 7.80
C ILE A 63 11.10 -8.95 8.39
N LEU A 64 10.80 -8.81 9.68
CA LEU A 64 9.93 -9.71 10.41
C LEU A 64 8.56 -9.06 10.64
N PHE A 65 7.51 -9.75 10.28
CA PHE A 65 6.14 -9.37 10.58
C PHE A 65 5.47 -10.45 11.43
N HIS A 66 5.06 -10.08 12.64
CA HIS A 66 4.59 -11.03 13.67
C HIS A 66 5.59 -12.16 13.99
N GLY A 67 6.89 -11.89 13.83
CA GLY A 67 7.97 -12.88 14.08
C GLY A 67 8.34 -13.73 12.86
N GLU A 68 7.60 -13.63 11.76
CA GLU A 68 7.87 -14.36 10.51
C GLU A 68 8.59 -13.50 9.49
N SER A 69 9.63 -14.03 8.84
CA SER A 69 10.38 -13.31 7.82
C SER A 69 9.56 -13.12 6.56
N LEU A 70 9.39 -11.85 6.17
CA LEU A 70 8.72 -11.47 4.92
C LEU A 70 9.54 -11.77 3.67
N LEU A 71 10.86 -11.91 3.81
CA LEU A 71 11.76 -12.15 2.68
C LEU A 71 11.61 -13.57 2.11
N LYS A 72 11.03 -14.47 2.87
CA LYS A 72 10.76 -15.87 2.46
C LYS A 72 9.43 -16.03 1.73
N ASN A 73 8.60 -14.98 1.69
CA ASN A 73 7.27 -15.06 1.13
C ASN A 73 7.28 -15.29 -0.38
N THR A 74 6.49 -16.25 -0.82
CA THR A 74 6.14 -16.50 -2.21
C THR A 74 5.07 -15.51 -2.70
N GLY A 75 4.77 -15.50 -3.99
CA GLY A 75 3.72 -14.64 -4.56
C GLY A 75 2.34 -14.86 -3.91
N ASN A 76 2.01 -16.09 -3.51
CA ASN A 76 0.73 -16.41 -2.84
C ASN A 76 0.70 -15.90 -1.39
N GLU A 77 1.80 -15.97 -0.67
CA GLU A 77 1.91 -15.44 0.70
C GLU A 77 1.82 -13.91 0.70
N TRP A 78 2.48 -13.24 -0.25
CA TRP A 78 2.35 -11.80 -0.43
C TRP A 78 0.91 -11.37 -0.71
N ARG A 79 0.13 -12.13 -1.48
CA ARG A 79 -1.29 -11.82 -1.73
C ARG A 79 -2.13 -11.85 -0.44
N LYS A 80 -1.77 -12.70 0.53
CA LYS A 80 -2.45 -12.78 1.83
C LYS A 80 -2.05 -11.66 2.80
N ILE A 81 -1.00 -10.93 2.50
CA ILE A 81 -0.48 -9.86 3.36
C ILE A 81 -0.84 -8.49 2.78
N ARG A 82 -0.54 -8.26 1.51
CA ARG A 82 -0.81 -6.98 0.85
C ARG A 82 -2.31 -6.77 0.69
N GLY A 83 -2.79 -5.61 1.11
CA GLY A 83 -4.19 -5.21 1.06
C GLY A 83 -5.05 -5.72 2.22
N SER A 84 -4.65 -6.80 2.91
CA SER A 84 -5.42 -7.37 4.05
C SER A 84 -4.75 -7.16 5.41
N LYS A 85 -3.41 -7.20 5.47
CA LYS A 85 -2.64 -7.02 6.71
C LYS A 85 -1.73 -5.79 6.67
N MET A 86 -1.28 -5.44 5.48
CA MET A 86 -0.46 -4.26 5.21
C MET A 86 -0.99 -3.56 3.97
N SER A 87 -1.18 -2.26 4.04
CA SER A 87 -1.52 -1.41 2.90
C SER A 87 -0.58 -0.22 2.79
N MET A 88 -0.54 0.41 1.64
CA MET A 88 0.29 1.59 1.39
C MET A 88 -0.54 2.69 0.75
N ILE A 89 -0.43 3.88 1.29
CA ILE A 89 -0.96 5.09 0.68
C ILE A 89 0.20 5.79 -0.04
N PHE A 90 0.08 5.91 -1.35
CA PHE A 90 1.10 6.58 -2.17
C PHE A 90 0.94 8.09 -2.09
N GLN A 91 2.05 8.81 -2.28
CA GLN A 91 2.06 10.28 -2.33
C GLN A 91 1.17 10.81 -3.47
N ASP A 92 1.17 10.13 -4.62
CA ASP A 92 0.24 10.37 -5.73
C ASP A 92 -0.66 9.14 -5.93
N CYS A 93 -1.83 9.17 -5.30
CA CYS A 93 -2.84 8.13 -5.50
C CYS A 93 -3.52 8.23 -6.87
N GLY A 94 -3.39 9.35 -7.57
CA GLY A 94 -3.98 9.53 -8.90
C GLY A 94 -3.41 8.56 -9.92
N GLY A 95 -2.11 8.30 -9.85
CA GLY A 95 -1.41 7.35 -10.71
C GLY A 95 -1.67 5.87 -10.41
N THR A 96 -2.28 5.57 -9.26
CA THR A 96 -2.60 4.17 -8.88
C THR A 96 -3.99 3.71 -9.33
N LEU A 97 -4.87 4.66 -9.63
CA LEU A 97 -6.21 4.37 -10.13
C LEU A 97 -6.19 4.17 -11.65
N ASN A 98 -6.84 3.10 -12.11
CA ASN A 98 -6.95 2.85 -13.55
C ASN A 98 -7.86 3.92 -14.20
N PRO A 99 -7.35 4.74 -15.15
CA PRO A 99 -8.10 5.88 -15.69
C PRO A 99 -9.29 5.47 -16.58
N ILE A 100 -9.27 4.28 -17.14
CA ILE A 100 -10.33 3.78 -18.04
C ILE A 100 -11.41 2.96 -17.32
N ARG A 101 -11.34 2.84 -16.01
CA ARG A 101 -12.32 2.12 -15.19
C ARG A 101 -12.98 3.05 -14.17
N LYS A 102 -14.26 2.85 -13.93
CA LYS A 102 -14.99 3.58 -12.89
C LYS A 102 -14.46 3.26 -11.50
N ILE A 103 -14.46 4.25 -10.61
CA ILE A 103 -13.99 4.11 -9.23
C ILE A 103 -14.69 2.95 -8.51
N GLY A 104 -16.00 2.88 -8.55
CA GLY A 104 -16.76 1.81 -7.91
C GLY A 104 -16.39 0.42 -8.41
N SER A 105 -16.15 0.27 -9.71
CA SER A 105 -15.74 -1.01 -10.30
C SER A 105 -14.38 -1.47 -9.77
N GLN A 106 -13.41 -0.55 -9.67
CA GLN A 106 -12.08 -0.84 -9.15
C GLN A 106 -12.12 -1.17 -7.66
N TYR A 107 -12.91 -0.41 -6.90
CA TYR A 107 -13.02 -0.60 -5.46
C TYR A 107 -13.70 -1.93 -5.11
N VAL A 108 -14.77 -2.28 -5.81
CA VAL A 108 -15.45 -3.58 -5.66
C VAL A 108 -14.51 -4.74 -5.96
N GLU A 109 -13.72 -4.63 -7.03
CA GLU A 109 -12.71 -5.63 -7.37
C GLU A 109 -11.65 -5.76 -6.29
N TYR A 110 -11.14 -4.64 -5.77
CA TYR A 110 -10.18 -4.61 -4.67
C TYR A 110 -10.70 -5.38 -3.45
N ILE A 111 -11.92 -5.07 -2.97
CA ILE A 111 -12.52 -5.76 -1.82
C ILE A 111 -12.67 -7.26 -2.10
N ARG A 112 -13.20 -7.63 -3.26
CA ARG A 112 -13.44 -9.04 -3.63
C ARG A 112 -12.18 -9.84 -3.95
N THR A 113 -11.05 -9.18 -4.14
CA THR A 113 -9.76 -9.84 -4.27
C THR A 113 -9.27 -10.37 -2.91
N HIS A 114 -9.66 -9.71 -1.83
CA HIS A 114 -9.23 -10.07 -0.47
C HIS A 114 -10.31 -10.80 0.34
N GLU A 115 -11.59 -10.63 -0.03
CA GLU A 115 -12.71 -11.19 0.71
C GLU A 115 -13.75 -11.85 -0.20
N SER A 116 -14.31 -12.95 0.27
CA SER A 116 -15.40 -13.66 -0.43
C SER A 116 -16.75 -13.02 -0.11
N VAL A 117 -17.02 -11.85 -0.70
CA VAL A 117 -18.27 -11.11 -0.54
C VAL A 117 -19.00 -10.92 -1.87
N SER A 118 -20.31 -10.69 -1.81
CA SER A 118 -21.10 -10.39 -3.00
C SER A 118 -20.69 -9.03 -3.61
N LYS A 119 -20.97 -8.84 -4.90
CA LYS A 119 -20.71 -7.55 -5.57
C LYS A 119 -21.48 -6.41 -4.91
N GLN A 120 -22.72 -6.65 -4.49
CA GLN A 120 -23.55 -5.65 -3.83
C GLN A 120 -23.01 -5.27 -2.46
N GLU A 121 -22.56 -6.24 -1.68
CA GLU A 121 -21.93 -5.99 -0.38
C GLU A 121 -20.64 -5.20 -0.53
N ALA A 122 -19.76 -5.58 -1.45
CA ALA A 122 -18.52 -4.84 -1.75
C ALA A 122 -18.82 -3.41 -2.19
N TRP A 123 -19.86 -3.19 -3.00
CA TRP A 123 -20.30 -1.85 -3.41
C TRP A 123 -20.73 -1.01 -2.21
N ASN A 124 -21.55 -1.58 -1.34
CA ASN A 124 -22.05 -0.87 -0.14
C ASN A 124 -20.92 -0.52 0.83
N ARG A 125 -19.95 -1.43 1.03
CA ARG A 125 -18.76 -1.17 1.84
C ARG A 125 -17.89 -0.06 1.25
N ALA A 126 -17.64 -0.11 -0.06
CA ALA A 126 -16.90 0.93 -0.76
C ALA A 126 -17.57 2.30 -0.60
N ALA A 127 -18.87 2.39 -0.86
CA ALA A 127 -19.64 3.62 -0.70
C ALA A 127 -19.61 4.15 0.74
N SER A 128 -19.76 3.28 1.73
CA SER A 128 -19.66 3.62 3.15
C SER A 128 -18.29 4.21 3.51
N MET A 129 -17.21 3.60 3.01
CA MET A 129 -15.85 4.09 3.28
C MET A 129 -15.58 5.44 2.59
N LEU A 130 -16.03 5.64 1.35
CA LEU A 130 -15.94 6.94 0.68
C LEU A 130 -16.70 8.03 1.43
N SER A 131 -17.86 7.71 1.99
CA SER A 131 -18.61 8.63 2.85
C SER A 131 -17.84 9.00 4.13
N LYS A 132 -17.17 8.03 4.78
CA LYS A 132 -16.28 8.30 5.94
C LYS A 132 -15.12 9.23 5.58
N MET A 133 -14.63 9.18 4.33
CA MET A 133 -13.62 10.11 3.82
C MET A 133 -14.19 11.50 3.48
N ARG A 134 -15.45 11.78 3.82
CA ARG A 134 -16.14 13.05 3.53
C ARG A 134 -16.09 13.43 2.05
N LEU A 135 -16.24 12.45 1.18
CA LEU A 135 -16.41 12.71 -0.24
C LEU A 135 -17.85 13.09 -0.51
N PRO A 136 -18.13 14.19 -1.26
CA PRO A 136 -19.48 14.57 -1.63
C PRO A 136 -20.01 13.61 -2.67
N ASP A 137 -21.31 13.42 -2.72
CA ASP A 137 -22.00 12.64 -3.77
C ASP A 137 -21.29 11.32 -4.11
N VAL A 138 -21.27 10.43 -3.12
CA VAL A 138 -20.56 9.14 -3.21
C VAL A 138 -21.04 8.30 -4.39
N GLU A 139 -22.33 8.35 -4.71
CA GLU A 139 -22.90 7.61 -5.83
C GLU A 139 -22.31 8.07 -7.17
N ASN A 140 -22.22 9.37 -7.37
CA ASN A 140 -21.59 9.94 -8.55
C ASN A 140 -20.10 9.58 -8.61
N ILE A 141 -19.38 9.65 -7.48
CA ILE A 141 -17.96 9.27 -7.42
C ILE A 141 -17.78 7.80 -7.79
N MET A 142 -18.58 6.91 -7.26
CA MET A 142 -18.54 5.47 -7.60
C MET A 142 -18.76 5.23 -9.08
N ASN A 143 -19.54 6.07 -9.73
CA ASN A 143 -19.84 6.01 -11.17
C ASN A 143 -18.88 6.81 -12.05
N SER A 144 -17.99 7.60 -11.47
CA SER A 144 -17.00 8.43 -12.17
C SER A 144 -15.72 7.67 -12.49
N TYR A 145 -14.97 8.18 -13.45
CA TYR A 145 -13.61 7.77 -13.76
C TYR A 145 -12.61 8.62 -12.95
N ALA A 146 -11.39 8.11 -12.75
CA ALA A 146 -10.36 8.80 -11.97
C ALA A 146 -10.04 10.22 -12.49
N TYR A 147 -10.03 10.43 -13.80
CA TYR A 147 -9.73 11.74 -14.41
C TYR A 147 -10.84 12.79 -14.17
N GLN A 148 -12.05 12.38 -13.83
CA GLN A 148 -13.16 13.29 -13.51
C GLN A 148 -13.10 13.82 -12.07
N LEU A 149 -12.25 13.26 -11.23
CA LEU A 149 -12.07 13.65 -9.84
C LEU A 149 -10.92 14.64 -9.68
N SER A 150 -11.06 15.60 -8.75
CA SER A 150 -9.95 16.45 -8.35
C SER A 150 -8.80 15.64 -7.71
N GLY A 151 -7.59 16.20 -7.65
CA GLY A 151 -6.43 15.55 -7.01
C GLY A 151 -6.73 15.12 -5.57
N GLY A 152 -7.34 16.00 -4.77
CA GLY A 152 -7.72 15.69 -3.40
C GLY A 152 -8.81 14.61 -3.28
N MET A 153 -9.74 14.54 -4.24
CA MET A 153 -10.74 13.46 -4.29
C MET A 153 -10.08 12.11 -4.61
N ARG A 154 -9.20 12.06 -5.62
CA ARG A 154 -8.42 10.85 -5.94
C ARG A 154 -7.58 10.37 -4.75
N GLN A 155 -6.94 11.30 -4.04
CA GLN A 155 -6.18 10.98 -2.81
C GLN A 155 -7.08 10.34 -1.76
N ARG A 156 -8.25 10.91 -1.48
CA ARG A 156 -9.21 10.35 -0.51
C ARG A 156 -9.77 9.00 -0.95
N VAL A 157 -9.99 8.78 -2.24
CA VAL A 157 -10.36 7.45 -2.76
C VAL A 157 -9.24 6.44 -2.50
N GLY A 158 -7.99 6.78 -2.78
CA GLY A 158 -6.84 5.90 -2.50
C GLY A 158 -6.68 5.58 -1.00
N ILE A 159 -6.87 6.58 -0.13
CA ILE A 159 -6.87 6.37 1.32
C ILE A 159 -8.02 5.45 1.73
N ALA A 160 -9.23 5.68 1.21
CA ALA A 160 -10.39 4.83 1.48
C ALA A 160 -10.11 3.36 1.12
N MET A 161 -9.56 3.12 -0.06
CA MET A 161 -9.20 1.76 -0.50
C MET A 161 -8.16 1.12 0.42
N ALA A 162 -7.14 1.87 0.85
CA ALA A 162 -6.10 1.35 1.74
C ALA A 162 -6.58 1.04 3.16
N MET A 163 -7.72 1.62 3.59
CA MET A 163 -8.31 1.47 4.92
C MET A 163 -9.49 0.48 4.96
N THR A 164 -9.86 -0.10 3.85
CA THR A 164 -10.93 -1.11 3.75
C THR A 164 -10.41 -2.51 3.96
#